data_a513977bdc82c988829a98bdbe5023fc
#
_entry.id   a513977bdc82c988829a98bdbe5023fc
#
_cell.length_a   1.000
_cell.length_b   1.000
_cell.length_c   1.000
_cell.angle_alpha   90.00
_cell.angle_beta   90.00
_cell.angle_gamma   90.00
#
_symmetry.space_group_name_H-M   'P 1'
#
loop_
_entity.id
_entity.type
_entity.pdbx_description
1 polymer ?
#
loop_
_entity_poly.entity_id
_entity_poly.type
_entity_poly.pdbx_seq_one_letter_code
_entity_poly.pdbx_strand_id
1 'polypeptide(L)'
;LEPERIGKLILIATAAKASPWTIAIDQTQRMAIEADTTFGEPRDDAGMAGLAAARALGLLTYRGSLGYNLTQQDREELPAVHRASTYQQYQGEKLCRRYNAYSYYAILNAFDTHDTGRGRGGVAAALARIEARTAVVGITTDIIFTPAEMRELHGMIAGSTYHEIDSPFGHDGFLVEHGQLNDILYPFMNNQ
;
A
#
# COMPACT_ATOMS: atom_id res chain seq x y z
N LEU A 1 9.15 22.37 3.30
CA LEU A 1 7.72 22.16 3.34
C LEU A 1 7.04 23.51 3.51
N GLU A 2 5.99 23.74 2.78
CA GLU A 2 5.30 25.01 2.63
C GLU A 2 3.86 24.84 3.12
N PRO A 3 3.61 24.84 4.44
CA PRO A 3 2.29 24.50 5.01
C PRO A 3 1.19 25.44 4.50
N GLU A 4 1.51 26.70 4.23
CA GLU A 4 0.59 27.71 3.71
C GLU A 4 0.05 27.41 2.29
N ARG A 5 0.68 26.49 1.55
CA ARG A 5 0.25 26.14 0.19
C ARG A 5 -0.81 25.06 0.13
N ILE A 6 -1.02 24.33 1.22
CA ILE A 6 -1.94 23.18 1.28
C ILE A 6 -3.05 23.52 2.27
N GLY A 7 -4.24 23.80 1.78
CA GLY A 7 -5.40 24.09 2.65
C GLY A 7 -6.10 22.84 3.18
N LYS A 8 -6.12 21.75 2.40
CA LYS A 8 -6.75 20.46 2.77
C LYS A 8 -5.83 19.31 2.44
N LEU A 9 -5.72 18.34 3.35
CA LEU A 9 -4.90 17.14 3.22
C LEU A 9 -5.74 15.89 3.51
N ILE A 10 -5.67 14.90 2.65
CA ILE A 10 -6.34 13.62 2.83
C ILE A 10 -5.26 12.54 2.82
N LEU A 11 -5.21 11.76 3.90
CA LEU A 11 -4.28 10.65 4.10
C LEU A 11 -5.08 9.35 4.16
N ILE A 12 -4.96 8.52 3.14
CA ILE A 12 -5.69 7.25 3.05
C ILE A 12 -4.68 6.11 3.07
N ALA A 13 -4.81 5.18 4.01
CA ALA A 13 -4.02 3.94 4.07
C ALA A 13 -2.53 4.18 3.79
N THR A 14 -1.87 5.00 4.63
CA THR A 14 -0.49 5.47 4.42
C THR A 14 0.26 5.59 5.75
N ALA A 15 1.54 5.92 5.72
CA ALA A 15 2.36 6.12 6.91
C ALA A 15 3.23 7.38 6.80
N ALA A 16 3.57 7.97 7.94
CA ALA A 16 4.56 9.05 8.02
C ALA A 16 6.01 8.54 7.90
N LYS A 17 6.22 7.26 8.13
CA LYS A 17 7.52 6.58 8.07
C LYS A 17 7.30 5.10 7.75
N ALA A 18 8.20 4.50 6.97
CA ALA A 18 8.21 3.05 6.77
C ALA A 18 8.34 2.32 8.11
N SER A 19 7.43 1.40 8.38
CA SER A 19 7.47 0.54 9.58
C SER A 19 8.37 -0.67 9.36
N PRO A 20 8.89 -1.32 10.42
CA PRO A 20 9.60 -2.59 10.27
C PRO A 20 8.79 -3.65 9.51
N TRP A 21 7.45 -3.64 9.63
CA TRP A 21 6.56 -4.54 8.93
C TRP A 21 6.55 -4.29 7.42
N THR A 22 6.38 -3.04 6.99
CA THR A 22 6.41 -2.70 5.55
C THR A 22 7.79 -2.97 4.96
N ILE A 23 8.87 -2.64 5.67
CA ILE A 23 10.25 -2.96 5.25
C ILE A 23 10.45 -4.48 5.09
N ALA A 24 9.89 -5.30 5.98
CA ALA A 24 9.98 -6.76 5.88
C ALA A 24 9.22 -7.30 4.66
N ILE A 25 8.03 -6.75 4.37
CA ILE A 25 7.27 -7.09 3.16
C ILE A 25 8.08 -6.74 1.90
N ASP A 26 8.64 -5.54 1.84
CA ASP A 26 9.43 -5.08 0.69
C ASP A 26 10.72 -5.90 0.54
N GLN A 27 11.36 -6.28 1.64
CA GLN A 27 12.53 -7.16 1.60
C GLN A 27 12.20 -8.54 1.02
N THR A 28 11.03 -9.14 1.34
CA THR A 28 10.66 -10.43 0.73
C THR A 28 10.47 -10.31 -0.78
N GLN A 29 9.98 -9.19 -1.26
CA GLN A 29 9.85 -8.91 -2.69
C GLN A 29 11.21 -8.74 -3.36
N ARG A 30 12.16 -8.01 -2.72
CA ARG A 30 13.54 -7.90 -3.22
C ARG A 30 14.22 -9.27 -3.30
N MET A 31 14.11 -10.09 -2.25
CA MET A 31 14.64 -11.45 -2.25
C MET A 31 14.11 -12.29 -3.42
N ALA A 32 12.85 -12.14 -3.79
CA ALA A 32 12.27 -12.84 -4.94
C ALA A 32 12.91 -12.36 -6.26
N ILE A 33 13.15 -11.06 -6.42
CA ILE A 33 13.85 -10.51 -7.60
C ILE A 33 15.30 -10.97 -7.64
N GLU A 34 16.01 -10.92 -6.51
CA GLU A 34 17.42 -11.32 -6.38
C GLU A 34 17.64 -12.82 -6.64
N ALA A 35 16.61 -13.64 -6.41
CA ALA A 35 16.66 -15.07 -6.69
C ALA A 35 16.59 -15.40 -8.21
N ASP A 36 16.20 -14.45 -9.05
CA ASP A 36 16.23 -14.60 -10.51
C ASP A 36 17.66 -14.49 -11.01
N THR A 37 18.17 -15.56 -11.62
CA THR A 37 19.57 -15.67 -12.06
C THR A 37 19.96 -14.63 -13.12
N THR A 38 18.99 -14.03 -13.78
CA THR A 38 19.23 -12.98 -14.79
C THR A 38 19.27 -11.58 -14.19
N PHE A 39 18.80 -11.40 -12.93
CA PHE A 39 18.84 -10.09 -12.28
C PHE A 39 20.29 -9.63 -12.08
N GLY A 40 20.58 -8.42 -12.52
CA GLY A 40 21.95 -7.89 -12.58
C GLY A 40 22.55 -7.84 -14.00
N GLU A 41 21.94 -8.55 -14.98
CA GLU A 41 22.35 -8.42 -16.38
C GLU A 41 21.92 -7.04 -16.94
N PRO A 42 22.73 -6.40 -17.80
CA PRO A 42 22.46 -5.05 -18.30
C PRO A 42 21.43 -5.05 -19.46
N ARG A 43 20.22 -5.57 -19.18
CA ARG A 43 19.08 -5.58 -20.11
C ARG A 43 17.78 -5.40 -19.35
N ASP A 44 16.80 -4.76 -20.00
CA ASP A 44 15.54 -4.33 -19.37
C ASP A 44 14.63 -5.50 -18.95
N ASP A 45 14.76 -6.66 -19.56
CA ASP A 45 13.98 -7.86 -19.27
C ASP A 45 14.69 -8.83 -18.30
N ALA A 46 15.82 -8.43 -17.71
CA ALA A 46 16.47 -9.20 -16.65
C ALA A 46 15.65 -9.17 -15.35
N GLY A 47 15.61 -10.30 -14.64
CA GLY A 47 14.91 -10.40 -13.36
C GLY A 47 13.37 -10.46 -13.47
N MET A 48 12.81 -10.72 -14.65
CA MET A 48 11.36 -10.67 -14.86
C MET A 48 10.59 -11.80 -14.17
N ALA A 49 11.17 -13.00 -14.04
CA ALA A 49 10.55 -14.08 -13.27
C ALA A 49 10.54 -13.75 -11.77
N GLY A 50 11.62 -13.18 -11.27
CA GLY A 50 11.71 -12.65 -9.92
C GLY A 50 10.72 -11.52 -9.65
N LEU A 51 10.55 -10.59 -10.61
CA LEU A 51 9.55 -9.52 -10.53
C LEU A 51 8.12 -10.08 -10.46
N ALA A 52 7.79 -11.09 -11.27
CA ALA A 52 6.47 -11.72 -11.23
C ALA A 52 6.20 -12.35 -9.85
N ALA A 53 7.18 -13.05 -9.27
CA ALA A 53 7.11 -13.62 -7.92
C ALA A 53 7.00 -12.52 -6.85
N ALA A 54 7.79 -11.46 -6.94
CA ALA A 54 7.72 -10.31 -6.04
C ALA A 54 6.33 -9.66 -6.05
N ARG A 55 5.74 -9.45 -7.23
CA ARG A 55 4.37 -8.93 -7.34
C ARG A 55 3.34 -9.86 -6.72
N ALA A 56 3.48 -11.17 -6.91
CA ALA A 56 2.57 -12.14 -6.30
C ALA A 56 2.64 -12.09 -4.77
N LEU A 57 3.83 -11.93 -4.18
CA LEU A 57 4.01 -11.71 -2.74
C LEU A 57 3.37 -10.40 -2.28
N GLY A 58 3.67 -9.28 -2.95
CA GLY A 58 3.10 -7.98 -2.63
C GLY A 58 1.57 -7.97 -2.70
N LEU A 59 0.98 -8.66 -3.68
CA LEU A 59 -0.47 -8.73 -3.83
C LEU A 59 -1.18 -9.34 -2.60
N LEU A 60 -0.58 -10.32 -1.94
CA LEU A 60 -1.16 -10.93 -0.73
C LEU A 60 -1.29 -9.92 0.41
N THR A 61 -0.43 -8.92 0.46
CA THR A 61 -0.50 -7.87 1.48
C THR A 61 -1.50 -6.76 1.14
N TYR A 62 -1.80 -6.56 -0.16
CA TYR A 62 -2.79 -5.57 -0.60
C TYR A 62 -4.23 -6.06 -0.42
N ARG A 63 -4.43 -7.37 -0.35
CA ARG A 63 -5.76 -8.00 -0.28
C ARG A 63 -6.05 -8.53 1.12
N GLY A 64 -7.24 -8.24 1.63
CA GLY A 64 -7.76 -8.92 2.82
C GLY A 64 -8.09 -10.38 2.51
N SER A 65 -7.78 -11.30 3.42
CA SER A 65 -8.06 -12.73 3.26
C SER A 65 -9.55 -13.03 3.01
N LEU A 66 -10.45 -12.28 3.66
CA LEU A 66 -11.89 -12.41 3.46
C LEU A 66 -12.30 -12.11 2.02
N GLY A 67 -11.91 -10.94 1.50
CA GLY A 67 -12.20 -10.54 0.12
C GLY A 67 -11.52 -11.45 -0.91
N TYR A 68 -10.31 -11.92 -0.60
CA TYR A 68 -9.61 -12.87 -1.47
C TYR A 68 -10.37 -14.20 -1.56
N ASN A 69 -10.80 -14.78 -0.44
CA ASN A 69 -11.57 -16.02 -0.40
C ASN A 69 -12.91 -15.88 -1.13
N LEU A 70 -13.61 -14.76 -0.95
CA LEU A 70 -14.86 -14.50 -1.66
C LEU A 70 -14.70 -14.45 -3.19
N THR A 71 -13.58 -13.88 -3.66
CA THR A 71 -13.39 -13.61 -5.10
C THR A 71 -12.64 -14.72 -5.83
N GLN A 72 -11.80 -15.52 -5.13
CA GLN A 72 -10.95 -16.54 -5.73
C GLN A 72 -11.36 -17.98 -5.39
N GLN A 73 -12.53 -18.18 -4.80
CA GLN A 73 -13.08 -19.51 -4.53
C GLN A 73 -13.26 -20.32 -5.83
N ASP A 74 -12.84 -21.56 -5.81
CA ASP A 74 -13.06 -22.50 -6.91
C ASP A 74 -14.55 -22.76 -7.12
N ARG A 75 -14.95 -23.03 -8.36
CA ARG A 75 -16.32 -23.34 -8.74
C ARG A 75 -16.61 -24.84 -8.72
N GLU A 76 -15.54 -25.62 -8.76
CA GLU A 76 -15.56 -27.08 -8.74
C GLU A 76 -14.95 -27.59 -7.43
N GLU A 77 -15.41 -28.74 -6.95
CA GLU A 77 -14.92 -29.31 -5.69
C GLU A 77 -13.46 -29.76 -5.79
N LEU A 78 -13.05 -30.29 -6.94
CA LEU A 78 -11.68 -30.75 -7.22
C LEU A 78 -11.21 -30.23 -8.58
N PRO A 79 -10.87 -28.96 -8.69
CA PRO A 79 -10.38 -28.38 -9.95
C PRO A 79 -8.98 -28.90 -10.27
N ALA A 80 -8.68 -29.08 -11.57
CA ALA A 80 -7.33 -29.41 -12.04
C ALA A 80 -6.31 -28.29 -11.69
N VAL A 81 -6.77 -27.05 -11.68
CA VAL A 81 -5.97 -25.87 -11.31
C VAL A 81 -6.83 -24.89 -10.49
N HIS A 82 -6.35 -24.51 -9.32
CA HIS A 82 -7.06 -23.58 -8.45
C HIS A 82 -7.10 -22.16 -9.00
N ARG A 83 -8.25 -21.50 -8.88
CA ARG A 83 -8.41 -20.09 -9.30
C ARG A 83 -7.45 -19.16 -8.58
N ALA A 84 -7.22 -19.35 -7.28
CA ALA A 84 -6.27 -18.58 -6.51
C ALA A 84 -4.85 -18.66 -7.10
N SER A 85 -4.41 -19.83 -7.55
CA SER A 85 -3.09 -20.04 -8.15
C SER A 85 -2.96 -19.30 -9.49
N THR A 86 -3.94 -19.46 -10.37
CA THR A 86 -3.93 -18.77 -11.68
C THR A 86 -4.04 -17.26 -11.54
N TYR A 87 -4.79 -16.78 -10.54
CA TYR A 87 -4.89 -15.35 -10.28
C TYR A 87 -3.55 -14.74 -9.85
N GLN A 88 -2.81 -15.42 -8.95
CA GLN A 88 -1.48 -14.96 -8.52
C GLN A 88 -0.48 -14.91 -9.68
N GLN A 89 -0.44 -15.97 -10.50
CA GLN A 89 0.41 -16.00 -11.69
C GLN A 89 0.07 -14.86 -12.65
N TYR A 90 -1.21 -14.71 -12.97
CA TYR A 90 -1.69 -13.63 -13.85
C TYR A 90 -1.30 -12.24 -13.35
N GLN A 91 -1.42 -11.98 -12.04
CA GLN A 91 -1.10 -10.67 -11.48
C GLN A 91 0.41 -10.38 -11.50
N GLY A 92 1.25 -11.40 -11.31
CA GLY A 92 2.68 -11.31 -11.50
C GLY A 92 3.04 -10.93 -12.94
N GLU A 93 2.57 -11.71 -13.90
CA GLU A 93 2.79 -11.47 -15.34
C GLU A 93 2.24 -10.11 -15.81
N LYS A 94 1.07 -9.71 -15.29
CA LYS A 94 0.46 -8.43 -15.62
C LYS A 94 1.35 -7.24 -15.21
N LEU A 95 2.03 -7.30 -14.05
CA LEU A 95 2.96 -6.25 -13.63
C LEU A 95 4.16 -6.19 -14.58
N CYS A 96 4.70 -7.32 -14.99
CA CYS A 96 5.84 -7.41 -15.91
C CYS A 96 5.62 -6.74 -17.29
N ARG A 97 4.37 -6.44 -17.64
CA ARG A 97 4.05 -5.66 -18.86
C ARG A 97 4.20 -4.15 -18.66
N ARG A 98 4.38 -3.69 -17.43
CA ARG A 98 4.39 -2.27 -17.05
C ARG A 98 5.68 -1.83 -16.38
N TYR A 99 6.36 -2.75 -15.71
CA TYR A 99 7.57 -2.51 -14.95
C TYR A 99 8.67 -3.50 -15.35
N ASN A 100 9.91 -3.08 -15.28
CA ASN A 100 11.06 -3.97 -15.20
C ASN A 100 11.49 -4.18 -13.74
N ALA A 101 12.31 -5.20 -13.51
CA ALA A 101 12.73 -5.57 -12.16
C ALA A 101 13.54 -4.46 -11.47
N TYR A 102 14.38 -3.75 -12.21
CA TYR A 102 15.20 -2.67 -11.66
C TYR A 102 14.38 -1.49 -11.16
N SER A 103 13.39 -1.04 -11.96
CA SER A 103 12.48 0.05 -11.57
C SER A 103 11.67 -0.33 -10.33
N TYR A 104 11.14 -1.56 -10.29
CA TYR A 104 10.37 -2.04 -9.15
C TYR A 104 11.23 -2.15 -7.89
N TYR A 105 12.43 -2.71 -8.02
CA TYR A 105 13.42 -2.81 -6.93
C TYR A 105 13.79 -1.43 -6.37
N ALA A 106 14.02 -0.46 -7.24
CA ALA A 106 14.32 0.93 -6.84
C ALA A 106 13.14 1.57 -6.09
N ILE A 107 11.90 1.30 -6.50
CA ILE A 107 10.69 1.78 -5.80
C ILE A 107 10.59 1.18 -4.40
N LEU A 108 10.82 -0.13 -4.22
CA LEU A 108 10.83 -0.76 -2.91
C LEU A 108 11.87 -0.12 -1.98
N ASN A 109 13.08 0.14 -2.49
CA ASN A 109 14.12 0.84 -1.72
C ASN A 109 13.71 2.27 -1.34
N ALA A 110 13.00 2.98 -2.23
CA ALA A 110 12.50 4.32 -1.96
C ALA A 110 11.45 4.30 -0.84
N PHE A 111 10.54 3.32 -0.84
CA PHE A 111 9.56 3.14 0.23
C PHE A 111 10.22 2.85 1.58
N ASP A 112 11.19 1.95 1.65
CA ASP A 112 11.92 1.64 2.89
C ASP A 112 12.60 2.87 3.49
N THR A 113 13.03 3.80 2.65
CA THR A 113 13.68 5.03 3.08
C THR A 113 12.71 6.16 3.43
N HIS A 114 11.39 5.95 3.25
CA HIS A 114 10.39 6.97 3.57
C HIS A 114 10.38 7.32 5.06
N ASP A 115 10.63 8.59 5.38
CA ASP A 115 10.60 9.15 6.73
C ASP A 115 10.34 10.66 6.66
N THR A 116 9.14 11.08 7.00
CA THR A 116 8.77 12.49 7.03
C THR A 116 9.51 13.27 8.11
N GLY A 117 9.98 12.59 9.13
CA GLY A 117 10.73 13.20 10.26
C GLY A 117 12.20 13.44 9.98
N ARG A 118 12.76 12.86 8.90
CA ARG A 118 14.20 12.95 8.57
C ARG A 118 14.62 14.41 8.36
N GLY A 119 15.56 14.87 9.17
CA GLY A 119 16.04 16.25 9.14
C GLY A 119 15.02 17.29 9.65
N ARG A 120 13.93 16.84 10.33
CA ARG A 120 12.85 17.73 10.82
C ARG A 120 12.53 17.56 12.30
N GLY A 121 13.42 16.97 13.07
CA GLY A 121 13.23 16.74 14.50
C GLY A 121 12.40 15.49 14.85
N GLY A 122 12.25 14.56 13.90
CA GLY A 122 11.47 13.34 14.04
C GLY A 122 10.05 13.47 13.48
N VAL A 123 9.34 12.32 13.42
CA VAL A 123 8.00 12.24 12.80
C VAL A 123 7.00 13.16 13.50
N ALA A 124 6.92 13.12 14.83
CA ALA A 124 5.99 13.96 15.59
C ALA A 124 6.20 15.46 15.34
N ALA A 125 7.48 15.92 15.35
CA ALA A 125 7.80 17.31 15.07
C ALA A 125 7.49 17.72 13.61
N ALA A 126 7.66 16.80 12.68
CA ALA A 126 7.32 17.04 11.26
C ALA A 126 5.81 17.16 11.05
N LEU A 127 5.04 16.25 11.66
CA LEU A 127 3.58 16.23 11.55
C LEU A 127 2.89 17.39 12.28
N ALA A 128 3.45 17.83 13.41
CA ALA A 128 2.96 19.00 14.14
C ALA A 128 3.03 20.31 13.32
N ARG A 129 3.77 20.33 12.20
CA ARG A 129 3.85 21.48 11.28
C ARG A 129 2.75 21.49 10.22
N ILE A 130 1.88 20.49 10.18
CA ILE A 130 0.76 20.45 9.23
C ILE A 130 -0.31 21.43 9.73
N GLU A 131 -0.56 22.47 8.93
CA GLU A 131 -1.60 23.46 9.18
C GLU A 131 -2.87 23.18 8.36
N ALA A 132 -2.74 22.33 7.32
CA ALA A 132 -3.86 21.95 6.48
C ALA A 132 -4.96 21.24 7.29
N ARG A 133 -6.21 21.56 7.02
CA ARG A 133 -7.34 20.73 7.49
C ARG A 133 -7.12 19.31 7.00
N THR A 134 -7.00 18.34 7.91
CA THR A 134 -6.58 16.98 7.55
C THR A 134 -7.64 15.94 7.89
N ALA A 135 -7.91 15.05 6.93
CA ALA A 135 -8.66 13.81 7.13
C ALA A 135 -7.72 12.61 7.01
N VAL A 136 -7.75 11.73 7.99
CA VAL A 136 -7.00 10.46 8.02
C VAL A 136 -8.00 9.32 7.87
N VAL A 137 -7.80 8.45 6.89
CA VAL A 137 -8.72 7.35 6.57
C VAL A 137 -7.99 6.01 6.65
N GLY A 138 -8.39 5.15 7.61
CA GLY A 138 -7.94 3.76 7.74
C GLY A 138 -8.89 2.78 7.05
N ILE A 139 -8.48 1.52 6.95
CA ILE A 139 -9.29 0.42 6.40
C ILE A 139 -9.25 -0.73 7.39
N THR A 140 -10.42 -1.27 7.78
CA THR A 140 -10.56 -2.24 8.89
C THR A 140 -9.67 -3.48 8.75
N THR A 141 -9.44 -3.95 7.53
CA THR A 141 -8.66 -5.17 7.26
C THR A 141 -7.30 -4.93 6.63
N ASP A 142 -6.83 -3.67 6.58
CA ASP A 142 -5.50 -3.34 6.06
C ASP A 142 -4.40 -3.87 6.98
N ILE A 143 -3.51 -4.69 6.42
CA ILE A 143 -2.37 -5.26 7.12
C ILE A 143 -1.04 -4.55 6.80
N ILE A 144 -1.05 -3.64 5.83
CA ILE A 144 0.14 -2.85 5.45
C ILE A 144 0.21 -1.59 6.31
N PHE A 145 -0.90 -0.83 6.32
CA PHE A 145 -1.09 0.36 7.15
C PHE A 145 -2.29 0.11 8.05
N THR A 146 -2.03 -0.52 9.17
CA THR A 146 -3.08 -1.01 10.07
C THR A 146 -3.93 0.13 10.64
N PRO A 147 -5.21 -0.13 11.01
CA PRO A 147 -6.03 0.87 11.69
C PRO A 147 -5.35 1.48 12.92
N ALA A 148 -4.51 0.71 13.63
CA ALA A 148 -3.76 1.21 14.77
C ALA A 148 -2.73 2.27 14.37
N GLU A 149 -1.93 2.00 13.32
CA GLU A 149 -0.96 2.96 12.77
C GLU A 149 -1.64 4.22 12.20
N MET A 150 -2.82 4.06 11.57
CA MET A 150 -3.58 5.19 11.06
C MET A 150 -4.15 6.06 12.18
N ARG A 151 -4.58 5.47 13.32
CA ARG A 151 -4.99 6.24 14.51
C ARG A 151 -3.82 6.94 15.18
N GLU A 152 -2.64 6.30 15.20
CA GLU A 152 -1.42 6.92 15.70
C GLU A 152 -1.04 8.13 14.82
N LEU A 153 -1.09 7.98 13.51
CA LEU A 153 -0.86 9.07 12.55
C LEU A 153 -1.81 10.25 12.80
N HIS A 154 -3.12 9.97 12.95
CA HIS A 154 -4.12 10.97 13.30
C HIS A 154 -3.78 11.69 14.60
N GLY A 155 -3.38 10.94 15.64
CA GLY A 155 -3.02 11.51 16.95
C GLY A 155 -1.83 12.47 16.93
N MET A 156 -0.97 12.39 15.91
CA MET A 156 0.18 13.28 15.73
C MET A 156 -0.13 14.54 14.88
N ILE A 157 -1.32 14.65 14.27
CA ILE A 157 -1.70 15.80 13.44
C ILE A 157 -2.82 16.58 14.13
N ALA A 158 -2.48 17.74 14.64
CA ALA A 158 -3.44 18.58 15.38
C ALA A 158 -4.65 18.96 14.52
N GLY A 159 -5.87 18.82 15.08
CA GLY A 159 -7.11 19.18 14.39
C GLY A 159 -7.51 18.27 13.23
N SER A 160 -6.80 17.16 13.01
CA SER A 160 -7.22 16.18 12.00
C SER A 160 -8.50 15.44 12.43
N THR A 161 -9.19 14.83 11.47
CA THR A 161 -10.30 13.89 11.72
C THR A 161 -9.86 12.48 11.33
N TYR A 162 -10.33 11.47 12.07
CA TYR A 162 -10.12 10.06 11.74
C TYR A 162 -11.40 9.42 11.26
N HIS A 163 -11.29 8.66 10.19
CA HIS A 163 -12.36 7.85 9.61
C HIS A 163 -11.86 6.45 9.34
N GLU A 164 -12.75 5.47 9.30
CA GLU A 164 -12.40 4.09 9.00
C GLU A 164 -13.39 3.52 7.97
N ILE A 165 -12.86 2.94 6.89
CA ILE A 165 -13.65 2.24 5.87
C ILE A 165 -13.75 0.78 6.30
N ASP A 166 -14.96 0.25 6.36
CA ASP A 166 -15.18 -1.17 6.56
C ASP A 166 -15.11 -1.90 5.22
N SER A 167 -14.09 -2.74 5.05
CA SER A 167 -13.86 -3.47 3.81
C SER A 167 -13.23 -4.84 4.07
N PRO A 168 -13.70 -5.91 3.41
CA PRO A 168 -13.03 -7.21 3.44
C PRO A 168 -11.81 -7.28 2.53
N PHE A 169 -11.50 -6.22 1.76
CA PHE A 169 -10.51 -6.25 0.69
C PHE A 169 -9.11 -5.77 1.09
N GLY A 170 -8.85 -5.56 2.39
CA GLY A 170 -7.52 -5.13 2.87
C GLY A 170 -7.16 -3.73 2.39
N HIS A 171 -5.87 -3.50 2.14
CA HIS A 171 -5.35 -2.24 1.65
C HIS A 171 -6.08 -1.72 0.39
N ASP A 172 -6.43 -2.61 -0.54
CA ASP A 172 -7.17 -2.26 -1.76
C ASP A 172 -8.62 -1.79 -1.47
N GLY A 173 -9.11 -1.82 -0.22
CA GLY A 173 -10.44 -1.35 0.15
C GLY A 173 -10.73 0.06 -0.32
N PHE A 174 -9.76 0.99 -0.28
CA PHE A 174 -9.97 2.34 -0.79
C PHE A 174 -10.19 2.42 -2.32
N LEU A 175 -9.86 1.37 -3.05
CA LEU A 175 -10.11 1.27 -4.50
C LEU A 175 -11.49 0.69 -4.84
N VAL A 176 -12.20 0.13 -3.87
CA VAL A 176 -13.51 -0.54 -4.09
C VAL A 176 -14.64 0.07 -3.30
N GLU A 177 -14.37 0.61 -2.12
CA GLU A 177 -15.41 1.18 -1.21
C GLU A 177 -15.73 2.64 -1.56
N HIS A 178 -16.05 2.89 -2.83
CA HIS A 178 -16.30 4.25 -3.33
C HIS A 178 -17.43 4.98 -2.59
N GLY A 179 -18.49 4.26 -2.14
CA GLY A 179 -19.59 4.83 -1.40
C GLY A 179 -19.12 5.42 -0.07
N GLN A 180 -18.46 4.61 0.75
CA GLN A 180 -17.94 5.03 2.06
C GLN A 180 -16.91 6.17 1.93
N LEU A 181 -16.02 6.07 0.93
CA LEU A 181 -15.07 7.17 0.64
C LEU A 181 -15.79 8.45 0.26
N ASN A 182 -16.79 8.39 -0.59
CA ASN A 182 -17.53 9.58 -1.01
C ASN A 182 -18.26 10.23 0.18
N ASP A 183 -18.84 9.43 1.08
CA ASP A 183 -19.52 9.92 2.28
C ASP A 183 -18.55 10.64 3.24
N ILE A 184 -17.28 10.26 3.26
CA ILE A 184 -16.22 10.91 4.04
C ILE A 184 -15.67 12.14 3.31
N LEU A 185 -15.29 11.97 2.05
CA LEU A 185 -14.52 12.98 1.32
C LEU A 185 -15.36 14.12 0.77
N TYR A 186 -16.60 13.86 0.35
CA TYR A 186 -17.45 14.92 -0.21
C TYR A 186 -17.73 16.05 0.80
N PRO A 187 -18.20 15.77 2.04
CA PRO A 187 -18.36 16.83 3.04
C PRO A 187 -17.02 17.46 3.46
N PHE A 188 -15.95 16.68 3.54
CA PHE A 188 -14.62 17.20 3.86
C PHE A 188 -14.15 18.22 2.81
N MET A 189 -14.38 17.96 1.54
CA MET A 189 -13.95 18.85 0.44
C MET A 189 -14.84 20.09 0.30
N ASN A 190 -16.14 19.99 0.59
CA ASN A 190 -17.12 21.06 0.34
C ASN A 190 -17.44 21.92 1.56
N ASN A 191 -17.17 21.45 2.79
CA ASN A 191 -17.32 22.30 3.98
C ASN A 191 -16.08 23.18 4.12
N GLN A 192 -16.32 24.48 4.31
CA GLN A 192 -15.29 25.50 4.59
C GLN A 192 -14.75 25.37 6.00
#